data_8a4f321143d829d6a275b580fca60dea
#
_entry.id   8a4f321143d829d6a275b580fca60dea
#
_cell.length_a   1.000
_cell.length_b   1.000
_cell.length_c   1.000
_cell.angle_alpha   90.00
_cell.angle_beta   90.00
_cell.angle_gamma   90.00
#
_symmetry.space_group_name_H-M   'P 1'
#
loop_
_entity.id
_entity.type
_entity.pdbx_description
1 polymer ?
#
loop_
_entity_poly.entity_id
_entity_poly.type
_entity_poly.pdbx_seq_one_letter_code
_entity_poly.pdbx_strand_id
1 'polypeptide(L)'
;MSKILIIADHDGVALNGATAKAVACAAGIDGAQIDIAVFAESAAGIAAEAAALDSVTRVISVENVANKNLIAAVLAPQVVAISDGYSHVFGLSSTFGKDLMPRVAALMGVNQISDIMTVESPYVFKRPIYAGNAVLTVEAPTDQTVIATIRTASYRAVGSSNSAPIEVVDVAAELPSHTRFVELQAGSSDRPDLQSASSVVSGGRALASTENFDLIYALADKLGAAVGATRAAVDAGYIANELQIGQTGKIIAPDLYIAIGISGAIQHLTGIKDAGTIVAINKDEEAPIFEVADIGLVGDLFSIVPELTDVLG
;
A
#
# COMPACT_ATOMS: atom_id res chain seq x y z
N MET A 1 -3.96 6.78 27.65
CA MET A 1 -2.77 6.34 26.86
C MET A 1 -3.31 5.45 25.78
N SER A 2 -3.08 5.79 24.53
CA SER A 2 -3.61 5.03 23.39
C SER A 2 -2.77 3.78 23.16
N LYS A 3 -3.40 2.61 23.08
CA LYS A 3 -2.76 1.37 22.75
C LYS A 3 -3.21 0.94 21.35
N ILE A 4 -2.27 0.84 20.43
CA ILE A 4 -2.54 0.66 19.00
C ILE A 4 -2.00 -0.69 18.57
N LEU A 5 -2.83 -1.49 17.91
CA LEU A 5 -2.45 -2.72 17.24
C LEU A 5 -2.40 -2.48 15.74
N ILE A 6 -1.25 -2.71 15.12
CA ILE A 6 -1.11 -2.69 13.66
C ILE A 6 -1.09 -4.13 13.15
N ILE A 7 -1.93 -4.43 12.18
CA ILE A 7 -1.92 -5.74 11.52
C ILE A 7 -0.90 -5.67 10.39
N ALA A 8 0.14 -6.48 10.48
CA ALA A 8 1.20 -6.57 9.48
C ALA A 8 0.65 -7.09 8.15
N ASP A 9 1.02 -6.43 7.06
CA ASP A 9 0.88 -6.95 5.71
C ASP A 9 2.21 -7.59 5.29
N HIS A 10 2.19 -8.76 4.64
CA HIS A 10 3.39 -9.51 4.24
C HIS A 10 3.05 -10.54 3.17
N ASP A 11 4.05 -11.06 2.49
CA ASP A 11 3.92 -12.07 1.44
C ASP A 11 4.11 -13.52 1.92
N GLY A 12 4.27 -13.70 3.23
CA GLY A 12 4.58 -15.00 3.88
C GLY A 12 6.07 -15.22 4.12
N VAL A 13 6.94 -14.37 3.59
CA VAL A 13 8.41 -14.42 3.71
C VAL A 13 8.97 -13.13 4.31
N ALA A 14 8.54 -11.96 3.80
CA ALA A 14 9.02 -10.65 4.17
C ALA A 14 7.87 -9.71 4.54
N LEU A 15 8.15 -8.77 5.45
CA LEU A 15 7.22 -7.71 5.83
C LEU A 15 7.00 -6.74 4.65
N ASN A 16 5.77 -6.36 4.39
CA ASN A 16 5.50 -5.28 3.44
C ASN A 16 6.09 -3.96 3.99
N GLY A 17 7.00 -3.34 3.23
CA GLY A 17 7.67 -2.10 3.62
C GLY A 17 6.72 -0.94 3.95
N ALA A 18 5.50 -0.97 3.42
CA ALA A 18 4.47 0.01 3.76
C ALA A 18 3.98 -0.09 5.22
N THR A 19 4.26 -1.19 5.93
CA THR A 19 3.97 -1.32 7.38
C THR A 19 4.69 -0.25 8.18
N ALA A 20 5.91 0.14 7.81
CA ALA A 20 6.65 1.24 8.44
C ALA A 20 5.93 2.60 8.30
N LYS A 21 5.15 2.80 7.24
CA LYS A 21 4.32 4.00 7.04
C LYS A 21 3.08 3.99 7.94
N ALA A 22 2.50 2.82 8.21
CA ALA A 22 1.41 2.69 9.19
C ALA A 22 1.89 2.94 10.62
N VAL A 23 3.11 2.51 10.95
CA VAL A 23 3.75 2.85 12.23
C VAL A 23 3.93 4.37 12.36
N ALA A 24 4.35 5.06 11.30
CA ALA A 24 4.45 6.52 11.30
C ALA A 24 3.09 7.21 11.57
N CYS A 25 2.02 6.69 10.97
CA CYS A 25 0.65 7.17 11.26
C CYS A 25 0.29 6.98 12.74
N ALA A 26 0.51 5.79 13.29
CA ALA A 26 0.21 5.48 14.68
C ALA A 26 1.03 6.32 15.67
N ALA A 27 2.30 6.58 15.35
CA ALA A 27 3.19 7.44 16.14
C ALA A 27 2.74 8.91 16.17
N GLY A 28 1.89 9.34 15.23
CA GLY A 28 1.23 10.64 15.27
C GLY A 28 0.18 10.79 16.38
N ILE A 29 -0.18 9.72 17.06
CA ILE A 29 -1.07 9.75 18.23
C ILE A 29 -0.21 9.92 19.49
N ASP A 30 -0.38 11.03 20.18
CA ASP A 30 0.41 11.36 21.37
C ASP A 30 0.36 10.27 22.45
N GLY A 31 1.53 9.82 22.89
CA GLY A 31 1.68 8.80 23.93
C GLY A 31 1.19 7.42 23.51
N ALA A 32 1.17 7.13 22.21
CA ALA A 32 0.78 5.82 21.69
C ALA A 32 1.79 4.72 22.08
N GLN A 33 1.26 3.59 22.51
CA GLN A 33 1.97 2.30 22.53
C GLN A 33 1.59 1.54 21.26
N ILE A 34 2.58 1.18 20.46
CA ILE A 34 2.38 0.58 19.15
C ILE A 34 2.85 -0.86 19.16
N ASP A 35 1.92 -1.79 19.08
CA ASP A 35 2.19 -3.20 18.91
C ASP A 35 1.89 -3.60 17.44
N ILE A 36 2.68 -4.53 16.89
CA ILE A 36 2.43 -5.09 15.55
C ILE A 36 2.06 -6.57 15.71
N ALA A 37 0.95 -6.99 15.09
CA ALA A 37 0.58 -8.41 15.01
C ALA A 37 0.95 -8.99 13.65
N VAL A 38 1.67 -10.10 13.66
CA VAL A 38 2.06 -10.89 12.48
C VAL A 38 1.34 -12.22 12.53
N PHE A 39 0.49 -12.49 11.54
CA PHE A 39 -0.25 -13.75 11.39
C PHE A 39 0.34 -14.53 10.22
N ALA A 40 1.04 -15.62 10.47
CA ALA A 40 1.67 -16.43 9.43
C ALA A 40 1.68 -17.93 9.79
N GLU A 41 2.02 -18.78 8.83
CA GLU A 41 2.35 -20.18 9.10
C GLU A 41 3.65 -20.28 9.91
N SER A 42 4.65 -19.43 9.55
CA SER A 42 5.90 -19.21 10.28
C SER A 42 6.22 -17.73 10.25
N ALA A 43 6.23 -17.07 11.38
CA ALA A 43 6.30 -15.61 11.47
C ALA A 43 7.69 -15.07 11.84
N ALA A 44 8.66 -15.91 12.20
CA ALA A 44 9.91 -15.50 12.85
C ALA A 44 10.68 -14.42 12.05
N GLY A 45 10.87 -14.58 10.72
CA GLY A 45 11.54 -13.59 9.88
C GLY A 45 10.77 -12.28 9.81
N ILE A 46 9.46 -12.35 9.51
CA ILE A 46 8.57 -11.19 9.39
C ILE A 46 8.48 -10.43 10.72
N ALA A 47 8.36 -11.18 11.85
CA ALA A 47 8.31 -10.59 13.18
C ALA A 47 9.62 -9.88 13.54
N ALA A 48 10.77 -10.39 13.11
CA ALA A 48 12.06 -9.74 13.31
C ALA A 48 12.16 -8.41 12.53
N GLU A 49 11.68 -8.38 11.28
CA GLU A 49 11.60 -7.15 10.49
C GLU A 49 10.64 -6.13 11.13
N ALA A 50 9.48 -6.57 11.61
CA ALA A 50 8.54 -5.72 12.32
C ALA A 50 9.11 -5.16 13.64
N ALA A 51 9.88 -5.98 14.38
CA ALA A 51 10.51 -5.58 15.64
C ALA A 51 11.63 -4.56 15.45
N ALA A 52 12.22 -4.50 14.26
CA ALA A 52 13.25 -3.52 13.91
C ALA A 52 12.67 -2.12 13.66
N LEU A 53 11.38 -1.97 13.38
CA LEU A 53 10.77 -0.66 13.08
C LEU A 53 10.78 0.25 14.30
N ASP A 54 11.24 1.48 14.10
CA ASP A 54 11.27 2.50 15.15
C ASP A 54 9.86 2.78 15.68
N SER A 55 9.75 3.13 16.97
CA SER A 55 8.49 3.37 17.69
C SER A 55 7.62 2.13 17.97
N VAL A 56 7.99 0.95 17.50
CA VAL A 56 7.29 -0.29 17.84
C VAL A 56 7.63 -0.69 19.29
N THR A 57 6.60 -0.93 20.09
CA THR A 57 6.73 -1.30 21.50
C THR A 57 6.87 -2.81 21.67
N ARG A 58 6.14 -3.58 20.85
CA ARG A 58 6.12 -5.05 20.92
C ARG A 58 5.62 -5.63 19.59
N VAL A 59 6.07 -6.83 19.25
CA VAL A 59 5.51 -7.64 18.16
C VAL A 59 4.80 -8.87 18.73
N ILE A 60 3.59 -9.11 18.28
CA ILE A 60 2.79 -10.30 18.59
C ILE A 60 2.88 -11.23 17.39
N SER A 61 3.48 -12.40 17.58
CA SER A 61 3.61 -13.43 16.56
C SER A 61 2.53 -14.48 16.75
N VAL A 62 1.63 -14.62 15.78
CA VAL A 62 0.54 -15.61 15.79
C VAL A 62 0.81 -16.62 14.68
N GLU A 63 1.41 -17.75 15.06
CA GLU A 63 1.75 -18.83 14.14
C GLU A 63 0.65 -19.89 14.09
N ASN A 64 0.11 -20.11 12.88
CA ASN A 64 -0.90 -21.12 12.64
C ASN A 64 -0.85 -21.54 11.17
N VAL A 65 -0.94 -22.85 10.89
CA VAL A 65 -1.01 -23.38 9.51
C VAL A 65 -2.16 -22.75 8.70
N ALA A 66 -3.28 -22.41 9.35
CA ALA A 66 -4.41 -21.74 8.72
C ALA A 66 -4.05 -20.31 8.20
N ASN A 67 -3.01 -19.68 8.73
CA ASN A 67 -2.57 -18.34 8.35
C ASN A 67 -1.67 -18.32 7.11
N LYS A 68 -1.34 -19.47 6.53
CA LYS A 68 -0.46 -19.61 5.37
C LYS A 68 -0.85 -18.71 4.19
N ASN A 69 -2.14 -18.55 3.92
CA ASN A 69 -2.64 -17.87 2.73
C ASN A 69 -3.35 -16.54 3.02
N LEU A 70 -3.26 -16.00 4.22
CA LEU A 70 -3.77 -14.70 4.65
C LEU A 70 -5.23 -14.41 4.27
N ILE A 71 -6.12 -15.40 4.38
CA ILE A 71 -7.54 -15.24 4.05
C ILE A 71 -8.23 -14.42 5.13
N ALA A 72 -8.86 -13.30 4.78
CA ALA A 72 -9.52 -12.41 5.74
C ALA A 72 -10.55 -13.13 6.61
N ALA A 73 -11.28 -14.12 6.07
CA ALA A 73 -12.23 -14.91 6.85
C ALA A 73 -11.56 -15.74 7.98
N VAL A 74 -10.31 -16.15 7.78
CA VAL A 74 -9.51 -16.91 8.76
C VAL A 74 -8.82 -15.98 9.75
N LEU A 75 -8.32 -14.83 9.26
CA LEU A 75 -7.56 -13.91 10.11
C LEU A 75 -8.45 -13.05 10.99
N ALA A 76 -9.60 -12.57 10.50
CA ALA A 76 -10.43 -11.62 11.24
C ALA A 76 -10.86 -12.12 12.65
N PRO A 77 -11.30 -13.37 12.85
CA PRO A 77 -11.59 -13.87 14.20
C PRO A 77 -10.36 -13.86 15.12
N GLN A 78 -9.17 -14.14 14.59
CA GLN A 78 -7.93 -14.11 15.35
C GLN A 78 -7.54 -12.69 15.74
N VAL A 79 -7.69 -11.72 14.82
CA VAL A 79 -7.47 -10.29 15.09
C VAL A 79 -8.40 -9.83 16.21
N VAL A 80 -9.69 -10.15 16.12
CA VAL A 80 -10.68 -9.83 17.17
C VAL A 80 -10.27 -10.39 18.52
N ALA A 81 -9.81 -11.65 18.56
CA ALA A 81 -9.42 -12.32 19.81
C ALA A 81 -8.24 -11.64 20.51
N ILE A 82 -7.31 -11.00 19.76
CA ILE A 82 -6.17 -10.29 20.37
C ILE A 82 -6.40 -8.79 20.51
N SER A 83 -7.53 -8.25 20.04
CA SER A 83 -7.82 -6.81 20.05
C SER A 83 -8.28 -6.27 21.40
N ASP A 84 -8.51 -7.14 22.39
CA ASP A 84 -8.94 -6.70 23.71
C ASP A 84 -7.89 -5.79 24.38
N GLY A 85 -8.38 -4.68 24.94
CA GLY A 85 -7.54 -3.66 25.57
C GLY A 85 -6.81 -2.72 24.60
N TYR A 86 -6.99 -2.86 23.27
CA TYR A 86 -6.53 -1.89 22.30
C TYR A 86 -7.58 -0.82 22.03
N SER A 87 -7.16 0.44 22.03
CA SER A 87 -8.02 1.57 21.64
C SER A 87 -8.14 1.70 20.13
N HIS A 88 -7.14 1.20 19.38
CA HIS A 88 -7.09 1.27 17.94
C HIS A 88 -6.56 -0.03 17.35
N VAL A 89 -7.13 -0.45 16.20
CA VAL A 89 -6.61 -1.54 15.36
C VAL A 89 -6.49 -1.00 13.94
N PHE A 90 -5.25 -0.94 13.45
CA PHE A 90 -4.92 -0.37 12.16
C PHE A 90 -4.42 -1.43 11.19
N GLY A 91 -4.82 -1.32 9.93
CA GLY A 91 -4.26 -2.07 8.80
C GLY A 91 -3.84 -1.10 7.70
N LEU A 92 -3.12 -1.60 6.69
CA LEU A 92 -2.79 -0.80 5.51
C LEU A 92 -4.01 -0.62 4.61
N SER A 93 -4.09 0.46 3.83
CA SER A 93 -5.05 0.58 2.71
C SER A 93 -4.59 -0.23 1.47
N SER A 94 -3.90 -1.35 1.68
CA SER A 94 -3.57 -2.35 0.67
C SER A 94 -4.79 -3.20 0.30
N THR A 95 -4.69 -4.05 -0.71
CA THR A 95 -5.74 -5.03 -1.03
C THR A 95 -6.01 -5.97 0.13
N PHE A 96 -4.96 -6.40 0.84
CA PHE A 96 -5.05 -7.22 2.05
C PHE A 96 -5.83 -6.50 3.17
N GLY A 97 -5.43 -5.28 3.52
CA GLY A 97 -6.10 -4.55 4.59
C GLY A 97 -7.54 -4.14 4.25
N LYS A 98 -7.83 -3.84 2.97
CA LYS A 98 -9.19 -3.55 2.51
C LYS A 98 -10.12 -4.76 2.53
N ASP A 99 -9.58 -5.98 2.46
CA ASP A 99 -10.34 -7.23 2.64
C ASP A 99 -10.51 -7.56 4.13
N LEU A 100 -9.44 -7.46 4.92
CA LEU A 100 -9.42 -7.89 6.33
C LEU A 100 -10.14 -6.91 7.26
N MET A 101 -9.80 -5.62 7.22
CA MET A 101 -10.20 -4.66 8.26
C MET A 101 -11.72 -4.42 8.35
N PRO A 102 -12.48 -4.33 7.23
CA PRO A 102 -13.94 -4.20 7.32
C PRO A 102 -14.59 -5.43 7.95
N ARG A 103 -14.00 -6.63 7.76
CA ARG A 103 -14.48 -7.84 8.41
C ARG A 103 -14.20 -7.82 9.91
N VAL A 104 -13.03 -7.36 10.34
CA VAL A 104 -12.69 -7.15 11.77
C VAL A 104 -13.68 -6.18 12.39
N ALA A 105 -13.92 -5.02 11.76
CA ALA A 105 -14.87 -4.02 12.25
C ALA A 105 -16.29 -4.59 12.42
N ALA A 106 -16.76 -5.35 11.42
CA ALA A 106 -18.08 -5.99 11.47
C ALA A 106 -18.19 -7.01 12.61
N LEU A 107 -17.16 -7.83 12.84
CA LEU A 107 -17.14 -8.80 13.95
C LEU A 107 -17.09 -8.12 15.31
N MET A 108 -16.44 -6.98 15.44
CA MET A 108 -16.41 -6.17 16.66
C MET A 108 -17.65 -5.29 16.84
N GLY A 109 -18.54 -5.20 15.84
CA GLY A 109 -19.76 -4.38 15.88
C GLY A 109 -19.49 -2.88 15.85
N VAL A 110 -18.37 -2.44 15.26
CA VAL A 110 -17.96 -1.04 15.14
C VAL A 110 -17.82 -0.60 13.68
N ASN A 111 -17.79 0.71 13.43
CA ASN A 111 -17.54 1.25 12.11
C ASN A 111 -16.05 1.28 11.81
N GLN A 112 -15.67 1.09 10.53
CA GLN A 112 -14.31 1.31 10.05
C GLN A 112 -14.13 2.72 9.52
N ILE A 113 -12.98 3.34 9.82
CA ILE A 113 -12.50 4.55 9.16
C ILE A 113 -11.50 4.12 8.08
N SER A 114 -11.88 4.33 6.82
CA SER A 114 -11.03 3.93 5.69
C SER A 114 -10.08 5.04 5.28
N ASP A 115 -8.84 4.65 4.93
CA ASP A 115 -7.89 5.47 4.19
C ASP A 115 -7.47 6.76 4.94
N ILE A 116 -7.10 6.62 6.23
CA ILE A 116 -6.62 7.75 7.06
C ILE A 116 -5.37 8.37 6.42
N MET A 117 -5.43 9.67 6.13
CA MET A 117 -4.32 10.44 5.59
C MET A 117 -3.65 11.36 6.64
N THR A 118 -4.36 11.70 7.71
CA THR A 118 -3.83 12.55 8.80
C THR A 118 -4.49 12.17 10.12
N VAL A 119 -3.69 12.14 11.17
CA VAL A 119 -4.15 12.06 12.56
C VAL A 119 -4.14 13.47 13.14
N GLU A 120 -5.27 13.96 13.63
CA GLU A 120 -5.38 15.25 14.31
C GLU A 120 -5.41 15.09 15.83
N SER A 121 -6.01 14.00 16.30
CA SER A 121 -6.02 13.58 17.70
C SER A 121 -6.29 12.07 17.76
N PRO A 122 -6.24 11.43 18.92
CA PRO A 122 -6.48 9.99 19.02
C PRO A 122 -7.79 9.50 18.39
N TYR A 123 -8.79 10.36 18.32
CA TYR A 123 -10.12 10.01 17.79
C TYR A 123 -10.58 10.92 16.65
N VAL A 124 -9.71 11.80 16.14
CA VAL A 124 -10.05 12.70 15.02
C VAL A 124 -9.05 12.48 13.88
N PHE A 125 -9.57 12.14 12.72
CA PHE A 125 -8.80 11.76 11.55
C PHE A 125 -9.26 12.51 10.31
N LYS A 126 -8.35 12.74 9.36
CA LYS A 126 -8.69 13.19 8.01
C LYS A 126 -8.56 12.06 7.02
N ARG A 127 -9.49 12.02 6.07
CA ARG A 127 -9.48 11.08 4.95
C ARG A 127 -9.91 11.75 3.65
N PRO A 128 -9.37 11.32 2.50
CA PRO A 128 -9.78 11.85 1.21
C PRO A 128 -11.11 11.22 0.77
N ILE A 129 -11.93 12.03 0.08
CA ILE A 129 -13.15 11.60 -0.61
C ILE A 129 -13.16 12.21 -2.02
N TYR A 130 -14.05 11.76 -2.90
CA TYR A 130 -14.14 12.23 -4.29
C TYR A 130 -12.79 12.22 -5.01
N ALA A 131 -12.12 11.06 -5.00
CA ALA A 131 -10.79 10.89 -5.62
C ALA A 131 -9.71 11.86 -5.07
N GLY A 132 -9.87 12.30 -3.82
CA GLY A 132 -8.94 13.22 -3.15
C GLY A 132 -9.22 14.71 -3.40
N ASN A 133 -10.31 15.05 -4.11
CA ASN A 133 -10.71 16.44 -4.33
C ASN A 133 -11.32 17.10 -3.09
N ALA A 134 -11.72 16.32 -2.10
CA ALA A 134 -12.17 16.82 -0.81
C ALA A 134 -11.55 15.99 0.33
N VAL A 135 -11.36 16.64 1.47
CA VAL A 135 -10.86 16.00 2.69
C VAL A 135 -11.96 16.07 3.74
N LEU A 136 -12.34 14.90 4.24
CA LEU A 136 -13.33 14.76 5.31
C LEU A 136 -12.60 14.61 6.66
N THR A 137 -13.00 15.40 7.66
CA THR A 137 -12.63 15.17 9.06
C THR A 137 -13.65 14.22 9.67
N VAL A 138 -13.19 13.15 10.27
CA VAL A 138 -14.01 12.10 10.92
C VAL A 138 -13.64 12.05 12.39
N GLU A 139 -14.64 12.08 13.26
CA GLU A 139 -14.50 11.86 14.69
C GLU A 139 -15.03 10.46 15.05
N ALA A 140 -14.20 9.66 15.70
CA ALA A 140 -14.56 8.33 16.19
C ALA A 140 -15.12 8.41 17.62
N PRO A 141 -16.06 7.52 18.00
CA PRO A 141 -16.47 7.36 19.39
C PRO A 141 -15.30 6.98 20.30
N THR A 142 -15.22 7.60 21.47
CA THR A 142 -14.13 7.39 22.44
C THR A 142 -14.31 6.14 23.32
N ASP A 143 -15.50 5.57 23.31
CA ASP A 143 -15.92 4.39 24.07
C ASP A 143 -15.86 3.08 23.27
N GLN A 144 -15.37 3.15 22.04
CA GLN A 144 -15.21 1.99 21.14
C GLN A 144 -13.80 1.93 20.59
N THR A 145 -13.37 0.71 20.23
CA THR A 145 -12.10 0.51 19.49
C THR A 145 -12.21 1.10 18.08
N VAL A 146 -11.26 1.94 17.72
CA VAL A 146 -11.18 2.50 16.36
C VAL A 146 -10.57 1.48 15.42
N ILE A 147 -11.34 1.02 14.45
CA ILE A 147 -10.83 0.17 13.36
C ILE A 147 -10.58 1.04 12.14
N ALA A 148 -9.36 1.00 11.60
CA ALA A 148 -9.05 1.85 10.46
C ALA A 148 -8.07 1.23 9.46
N THR A 149 -8.10 1.74 8.21
CA THR A 149 -7.02 1.52 7.24
C THR A 149 -6.25 2.81 7.01
N ILE A 150 -4.93 2.67 6.86
CA ILE A 150 -3.98 3.77 6.73
C ILE A 150 -3.61 3.97 5.27
N ARG A 151 -3.77 5.21 4.77
CA ARG A 151 -3.30 5.62 3.46
C ARG A 151 -1.78 5.77 3.48
N THR A 152 -1.07 4.74 3.11
CA THR A 152 0.40 4.69 3.19
C THR A 152 1.10 5.74 2.34
N ALA A 153 0.46 6.20 1.26
CA ALA A 153 0.93 7.30 0.42
C ALA A 153 1.07 8.65 1.18
N SER A 154 0.34 8.83 2.29
CA SER A 154 0.36 10.08 3.08
C SER A 154 1.45 10.11 4.16
N TYR A 155 2.22 9.03 4.33
CA TYR A 155 3.20 8.91 5.41
C TYR A 155 4.57 8.49 4.88
N ARG A 156 5.62 9.05 5.47
CA ARG A 156 6.98 8.55 5.29
C ARG A 156 7.21 7.37 6.22
N ALA A 157 7.97 6.38 5.78
CA ALA A 157 8.34 5.23 6.60
C ALA A 157 9.17 5.66 7.82
N VAL A 158 8.94 5.03 8.96
CA VAL A 158 9.86 5.14 10.10
C VAL A 158 11.17 4.41 9.80
N GLY A 159 12.21 4.70 10.58
CA GLY A 159 13.47 3.95 10.51
C GLY A 159 13.34 2.50 11.03
N SER A 160 14.43 1.76 10.95
CA SER A 160 14.51 0.35 11.35
C SER A 160 15.71 0.07 12.26
N SER A 161 15.89 0.91 13.28
CA SER A 161 16.99 0.80 14.25
C SER A 161 16.58 0.22 15.61
N ASN A 162 15.31 -0.14 15.77
CA ASN A 162 14.72 -0.67 16.99
C ASN A 162 14.98 -2.18 17.17
N SER A 163 14.65 -2.70 18.35
CA SER A 163 14.66 -4.13 18.69
C SER A 163 13.57 -4.41 19.71
N ALA A 164 12.31 -4.33 19.25
CA ALA A 164 11.16 -4.59 20.10
C ALA A 164 11.07 -6.07 20.51
N PRO A 165 10.57 -6.42 21.70
CA PRO A 165 10.34 -7.78 22.09
C PRO A 165 9.29 -8.45 21.20
N ILE A 166 9.53 -9.72 20.85
CA ILE A 166 8.60 -10.56 20.09
C ILE A 166 7.96 -11.55 21.07
N GLU A 167 6.63 -11.53 21.13
CA GLU A 167 5.82 -12.43 21.93
C GLU A 167 5.07 -13.40 21.02
N VAL A 168 5.31 -14.70 21.16
CA VAL A 168 4.55 -15.73 20.45
C VAL A 168 3.26 -15.99 21.22
N VAL A 169 2.12 -15.83 20.56
CA VAL A 169 0.80 -15.98 21.18
C VAL A 169 0.01 -17.04 20.43
N ASP A 170 -0.52 -17.99 21.22
CA ASP A 170 -1.51 -18.94 20.70
C ASP A 170 -2.92 -18.32 20.80
N VAL A 171 -3.60 -18.19 19.67
CA VAL A 171 -4.89 -17.52 19.59
C VAL A 171 -6.00 -18.55 19.45
N ALA A 172 -6.79 -18.68 20.51
CA ALA A 172 -7.99 -19.50 20.49
C ALA A 172 -9.14 -18.75 19.80
N ALA A 173 -9.29 -18.96 18.49
CA ALA A 173 -10.41 -18.43 17.71
C ALA A 173 -11.09 -19.56 16.93
N GLU A 174 -12.42 -19.49 16.83
CA GLU A 174 -13.18 -20.40 15.96
C GLU A 174 -12.96 -19.99 14.51
N LEU A 175 -12.25 -20.83 13.74
CA LEU A 175 -11.95 -20.57 12.34
C LEU A 175 -13.10 -21.07 11.44
N PRO A 176 -13.46 -20.30 10.40
CA PRO A 176 -14.56 -20.66 9.51
C PRO A 176 -14.21 -21.86 8.64
N SER A 177 -15.20 -22.75 8.41
CA SER A 177 -15.07 -23.89 7.52
C SER A 177 -15.69 -23.67 6.14
N HIS A 178 -16.35 -22.52 5.92
CA HIS A 178 -17.08 -22.22 4.68
C HIS A 178 -16.21 -21.64 3.55
N THR A 179 -14.93 -21.36 3.83
CA THR A 179 -13.98 -20.84 2.85
C THR A 179 -12.68 -21.65 2.90
N ARG A 180 -12.03 -21.76 1.76
CA ARG A 180 -10.73 -22.40 1.61
C ARG A 180 -9.90 -21.68 0.55
N PHE A 181 -8.60 -21.65 0.72
CA PHE A 181 -7.69 -21.26 -0.35
C PHE A 181 -7.71 -22.32 -1.46
N VAL A 182 -7.73 -21.87 -2.71
CA VAL A 182 -7.61 -22.74 -3.88
C VAL A 182 -6.23 -22.56 -4.50
N GLU A 183 -5.95 -21.36 -4.98
CA GLU A 183 -4.66 -20.99 -5.58
C GLU A 183 -4.49 -19.46 -5.62
N LEU A 184 -3.27 -19.01 -5.72
CA LEU A 184 -2.91 -17.63 -6.03
C LEU A 184 -2.34 -17.60 -7.45
N GLN A 185 -3.04 -16.94 -8.36
CA GLN A 185 -2.55 -16.66 -9.71
C GLN A 185 -1.91 -15.27 -9.70
N ALA A 186 -0.68 -15.19 -9.24
CA ALA A 186 0.12 -13.96 -9.28
C ALA A 186 1.08 -14.01 -10.46
N GLY A 187 1.22 -12.88 -11.16
CA GLY A 187 2.32 -12.70 -12.09
C GLY A 187 3.65 -12.73 -11.32
N SER A 188 4.61 -13.53 -11.75
CA SER A 188 5.97 -13.47 -11.21
C SER A 188 6.65 -12.22 -11.76
N SER A 189 7.05 -11.31 -10.88
CA SER A 189 7.87 -10.16 -11.24
C SER A 189 9.03 -10.07 -10.26
N ASP A 190 10.25 -10.03 -10.80
CA ASP A 190 11.48 -9.79 -10.02
C ASP A 190 11.64 -8.29 -9.69
N ARG A 191 10.69 -7.42 -10.14
CA ARG A 191 10.72 -5.98 -9.92
C ARG A 191 10.06 -5.60 -8.60
N PRO A 192 10.42 -4.45 -8.01
CA PRO A 192 9.81 -3.95 -6.79
C PRO A 192 8.28 -3.85 -6.90
N ASP A 193 7.58 -4.05 -5.78
CA ASP A 193 6.12 -3.85 -5.74
C ASP A 193 5.77 -2.36 -5.89
N LEU A 194 4.73 -2.06 -6.66
CA LEU A 194 4.28 -0.71 -6.98
C LEU A 194 3.94 0.15 -5.75
N GLN A 195 3.44 -0.44 -4.67
CA GLN A 195 3.00 0.30 -3.49
C GLN A 195 4.15 0.64 -2.54
N SER A 196 5.29 -0.07 -2.65
CA SER A 196 6.47 0.13 -1.80
C SER A 196 7.67 0.71 -2.55
N ALA A 197 7.68 0.69 -3.89
CA ALA A 197 8.79 1.16 -4.70
C ALA A 197 9.05 2.66 -4.51
N SER A 198 10.32 3.04 -4.40
CA SER A 198 10.77 4.44 -4.38
C SER A 198 10.74 5.10 -5.77
N SER A 199 10.83 4.28 -6.83
CA SER A 199 10.77 4.76 -8.22
C SER A 199 9.81 3.91 -9.04
N VAL A 200 9.02 4.55 -9.89
CA VAL A 200 8.04 3.89 -10.76
C VAL A 200 8.11 4.46 -12.17
N VAL A 201 8.17 3.57 -13.16
CA VAL A 201 8.03 3.90 -14.58
C VAL A 201 6.68 3.38 -15.06
N SER A 202 5.86 4.24 -15.64
CA SER A 202 4.49 3.89 -16.02
C SER A 202 4.18 4.20 -17.47
N GLY A 203 3.51 3.23 -18.12
CA GLY A 203 3.12 3.34 -19.52
C GLY A 203 1.63 3.65 -19.74
N GLY A 204 1.35 4.53 -20.69
CA GLY A 204 0.00 4.84 -21.14
C GLY A 204 -0.42 4.10 -22.41
N ARG A 205 -1.67 4.33 -22.84
CA ARG A 205 -2.22 3.76 -24.09
C ARG A 205 -1.43 4.17 -25.35
N ALA A 206 -0.65 5.26 -25.28
CA ALA A 206 0.18 5.72 -26.41
C ALA A 206 1.31 4.74 -26.79
N LEU A 207 1.63 3.77 -25.94
CA LEU A 207 2.54 2.66 -26.27
C LEU A 207 1.98 1.73 -27.36
N ALA A 208 0.68 1.68 -27.53
CA ALA A 208 -0.06 1.04 -28.63
C ALA A 208 0.00 -0.50 -28.70
N SER A 209 0.92 -1.17 -28.02
CA SER A 209 0.98 -2.64 -27.99
C SER A 209 1.67 -3.19 -26.74
N THR A 210 1.57 -4.50 -26.51
CA THR A 210 2.28 -5.22 -25.45
C THR A 210 3.79 -5.20 -25.67
N GLU A 211 4.25 -5.37 -26.91
CA GLU A 211 5.67 -5.40 -27.26
C GLU A 211 6.35 -4.05 -26.95
N ASN A 212 5.64 -2.95 -27.13
CA ASN A 212 6.18 -1.63 -26.84
C ASN A 212 6.33 -1.35 -25.33
N PHE A 213 5.70 -2.16 -24.46
CA PHE A 213 5.97 -2.11 -23.02
C PHE A 213 7.39 -2.55 -22.67
N ASP A 214 8.11 -3.22 -23.58
CA ASP A 214 9.54 -3.52 -23.41
C ASP A 214 10.39 -2.28 -23.19
N LEU A 215 9.98 -1.12 -23.76
CA LEU A 215 10.62 0.18 -23.50
C LEU A 215 10.48 0.59 -22.03
N ILE A 216 9.29 0.37 -21.46
CA ILE A 216 9.01 0.68 -20.05
C ILE A 216 9.81 -0.25 -19.14
N TYR A 217 9.82 -1.54 -19.46
CA TYR A 217 10.60 -2.54 -18.72
C TYR A 217 12.10 -2.24 -18.75
N ALA A 218 12.66 -1.92 -19.92
CA ALA A 218 14.08 -1.60 -20.05
C ALA A 218 14.48 -0.38 -19.21
N LEU A 219 13.68 0.70 -19.24
CA LEU A 219 13.96 1.88 -18.45
C LEU A 219 13.78 1.61 -16.94
N ALA A 220 12.76 0.85 -16.57
CA ALA A 220 12.51 0.47 -15.18
C ALA A 220 13.68 -0.37 -14.61
N ASP A 221 14.18 -1.32 -15.38
CA ASP A 221 15.32 -2.17 -14.99
C ASP A 221 16.60 -1.35 -14.76
N LYS A 222 16.86 -0.33 -15.58
CA LYS A 222 17.98 0.60 -15.39
C LYS A 222 17.88 1.39 -14.09
N LEU A 223 16.68 1.76 -13.71
CA LEU A 223 16.40 2.57 -12.51
C LEU A 223 16.16 1.72 -11.25
N GLY A 224 16.09 0.39 -11.35
CA GLY A 224 15.60 -0.47 -10.27
C GLY A 224 14.18 -0.12 -9.86
N ALA A 225 13.36 0.34 -10.80
CA ALA A 225 12.03 0.86 -10.58
C ALA A 225 10.94 -0.20 -10.75
N ALA A 226 9.80 0.01 -10.08
CA ALA A 226 8.59 -0.74 -10.38
C ALA A 226 7.98 -0.29 -11.72
N VAL A 227 7.20 -1.19 -12.33
CA VAL A 227 6.47 -0.90 -13.57
C VAL A 227 4.99 -0.75 -13.29
N GLY A 228 4.39 0.30 -13.83
CA GLY A 228 2.97 0.57 -13.75
C GLY A 228 2.32 0.90 -15.09
N ALA A 229 1.01 1.00 -15.10
CA ALA A 229 0.27 1.36 -16.29
C ALA A 229 -1.03 2.10 -15.98
N THR A 230 -1.54 2.82 -17.00
CA THR A 230 -2.88 3.38 -16.94
C THR A 230 -3.94 2.30 -17.16
N ARG A 231 -5.16 2.51 -16.64
CA ARG A 231 -6.30 1.66 -16.92
C ARG A 231 -6.51 1.47 -18.44
N ALA A 232 -6.33 2.51 -19.24
CA ALA A 232 -6.51 2.43 -20.68
C ALA A 232 -5.51 1.48 -21.38
N ALA A 233 -4.31 1.32 -20.85
CA ALA A 233 -3.34 0.34 -21.35
C ALA A 233 -3.70 -1.08 -20.91
N VAL A 234 -4.19 -1.24 -19.67
CA VAL A 234 -4.68 -2.52 -19.13
C VAL A 234 -5.92 -3.00 -19.88
N ASP A 235 -6.93 -2.12 -20.05
CA ASP A 235 -8.17 -2.45 -20.78
C ASP A 235 -7.89 -2.80 -22.26
N ALA A 236 -6.81 -2.25 -22.83
CA ALA A 236 -6.34 -2.60 -24.18
C ALA A 236 -5.57 -3.95 -24.25
N GLY A 237 -5.30 -4.57 -23.08
CA GLY A 237 -4.58 -5.84 -23.00
C GLY A 237 -3.08 -5.74 -23.17
N TYR A 238 -2.49 -4.53 -23.06
CA TYR A 238 -1.04 -4.34 -23.24
C TYR A 238 -0.23 -4.81 -22.03
N ILE A 239 -0.85 -4.84 -20.84
CA ILE A 239 -0.18 -5.17 -19.58
C ILE A 239 -1.19 -5.75 -18.58
N ALA A 240 -0.72 -6.50 -17.60
CA ALA A 240 -1.54 -7.15 -16.59
C ALA A 240 -2.25 -6.14 -15.66
N ASN A 241 -3.48 -6.49 -15.23
CA ASN A 241 -4.32 -5.63 -14.39
C ASN A 241 -3.70 -5.28 -13.02
N GLU A 242 -2.88 -6.15 -12.46
CA GLU A 242 -2.18 -5.94 -11.19
C GLU A 242 -1.18 -4.76 -11.23
N LEU A 243 -0.77 -4.33 -12.42
CA LEU A 243 0.11 -3.18 -12.64
C LEU A 243 -0.66 -1.87 -12.86
N GLN A 244 -1.99 -1.90 -12.75
CA GLN A 244 -2.80 -0.71 -12.92
C GLN A 244 -2.60 0.29 -11.79
N ILE A 245 -2.33 1.55 -12.17
CA ILE A 245 -2.26 2.71 -11.26
C ILE A 245 -3.48 3.60 -11.50
N GLY A 246 -4.08 4.07 -10.43
CA GLY A 246 -5.21 5.01 -10.49
C GLY A 246 -6.29 4.71 -9.46
N GLN A 247 -7.43 5.38 -9.59
CA GLN A 247 -8.58 5.31 -8.68
C GLN A 247 -9.09 3.87 -8.46
N THR A 248 -9.08 3.05 -9.51
CA THR A 248 -9.55 1.65 -9.49
C THR A 248 -8.41 0.63 -9.48
N GLY A 249 -7.18 1.11 -9.44
CA GLY A 249 -5.96 0.32 -9.32
C GLY A 249 -5.22 0.61 -8.02
N LYS A 250 -3.89 0.53 -8.09
CA LYS A 250 -3.02 0.87 -6.96
C LYS A 250 -2.86 2.39 -6.83
N ILE A 251 -2.86 2.89 -5.60
CA ILE A 251 -2.49 4.26 -5.26
C ILE A 251 -1.07 4.19 -4.72
N ILE A 252 -0.19 5.00 -5.29
CA ILE A 252 1.25 4.97 -5.03
C ILE A 252 1.77 6.36 -4.65
N ALA A 253 2.90 6.40 -3.96
CA ALA A 253 3.62 7.62 -3.60
C ALA A 253 5.13 7.35 -3.67
N PRO A 254 5.68 7.10 -4.86
CA PRO A 254 7.12 6.97 -5.04
C PRO A 254 7.81 8.32 -4.90
N ASP A 255 9.11 8.32 -4.64
CA ASP A 255 9.94 9.53 -4.71
C ASP A 255 10.06 10.04 -6.15
N LEU A 256 10.08 9.10 -7.13
CA LEU A 256 10.13 9.40 -8.57
C LEU A 256 9.06 8.62 -9.33
N TYR A 257 8.23 9.32 -10.07
CA TYR A 257 7.24 8.75 -10.99
C TYR A 257 7.48 9.23 -12.42
N ILE A 258 7.72 8.32 -13.36
CA ILE A 258 7.92 8.63 -14.79
C ILE A 258 6.68 8.19 -15.57
N ALA A 259 5.95 9.16 -16.12
CA ALA A 259 4.72 8.99 -16.89
C ALA A 259 5.03 9.01 -18.40
N ILE A 260 4.94 7.88 -19.09
CA ILE A 260 5.29 7.75 -20.50
C ILE A 260 4.03 7.52 -21.34
N GLY A 261 3.70 8.46 -22.21
CA GLY A 261 2.53 8.40 -23.08
C GLY A 261 1.19 8.34 -22.32
N ILE A 262 1.14 8.99 -21.17
CA ILE A 262 -0.02 9.07 -20.27
C ILE A 262 -0.70 10.43 -20.47
N SER A 263 -2.03 10.44 -20.65
CA SER A 263 -2.78 11.69 -20.87
C SER A 263 -2.98 12.52 -19.61
N GLY A 264 -2.99 11.92 -18.43
CA GLY A 264 -3.29 12.64 -17.19
C GLY A 264 -4.79 12.73 -16.87
N ALA A 265 -5.58 11.73 -17.25
CA ALA A 265 -6.97 11.65 -16.82
C ALA A 265 -7.05 11.60 -15.27
N ILE A 266 -8.09 12.26 -14.70
CA ILE A 266 -8.25 12.43 -13.24
C ILE A 266 -8.22 11.10 -12.48
N GLN A 267 -8.70 10.01 -13.09
CA GLN A 267 -8.69 8.68 -12.50
C GLN A 267 -7.26 8.14 -12.34
N HIS A 268 -6.34 8.47 -13.23
CA HIS A 268 -4.93 8.11 -13.12
C HIS A 268 -4.21 9.02 -12.13
N LEU A 269 -4.43 10.34 -12.23
CA LEU A 269 -3.84 11.33 -11.34
C LEU A 269 -4.14 11.06 -9.86
N THR A 270 -5.34 10.54 -9.55
CA THR A 270 -5.71 10.11 -8.19
C THR A 270 -4.73 9.07 -7.63
N GLY A 271 -4.14 8.25 -8.48
CA GLY A 271 -3.20 7.19 -8.07
C GLY A 271 -1.76 7.65 -7.86
N ILE A 272 -1.39 8.86 -8.31
CA ILE A 272 0.01 9.34 -8.32
C ILE A 272 0.21 10.71 -7.68
N LYS A 273 -0.85 11.36 -7.22
CA LYS A 273 -0.80 12.74 -6.73
C LYS A 273 0.12 12.96 -5.51
N ASP A 274 0.45 11.90 -4.80
CA ASP A 274 1.34 11.93 -3.65
C ASP A 274 2.78 11.50 -4.02
N ALA A 275 3.11 11.37 -5.32
CA ALA A 275 4.48 11.16 -5.80
C ALA A 275 5.36 12.38 -5.49
N GLY A 276 6.64 12.14 -5.18
CA GLY A 276 7.59 13.20 -4.83
C GLY A 276 7.98 14.06 -6.03
N THR A 277 8.39 13.41 -7.13
CA THR A 277 8.74 14.06 -8.40
C THR A 277 8.04 13.33 -9.53
N ILE A 278 7.34 14.07 -10.38
CA ILE A 278 6.64 13.55 -11.56
C ILE A 278 7.35 14.02 -12.81
N VAL A 279 7.84 13.07 -13.60
CA VAL A 279 8.39 13.31 -14.94
C VAL A 279 7.39 12.84 -15.97
N ALA A 280 7.01 13.66 -16.94
CA ALA A 280 6.07 13.31 -17.99
C ALA A 280 6.70 13.38 -19.38
N ILE A 281 6.44 12.34 -20.19
CA ILE A 281 6.83 12.27 -21.61
C ILE A 281 5.56 12.07 -22.42
N ASN A 282 5.19 13.05 -23.24
CA ASN A 282 4.03 12.98 -24.11
C ASN A 282 4.28 13.82 -25.37
N LYS A 283 3.72 13.37 -26.50
CA LYS A 283 3.79 14.14 -27.76
C LYS A 283 2.82 15.32 -27.82
N ASP A 284 1.76 15.28 -27.01
CA ASP A 284 0.72 16.30 -26.92
C ASP A 284 1.09 17.25 -25.77
N GLU A 285 1.49 18.48 -26.11
CA GLU A 285 1.89 19.52 -25.16
C GLU A 285 0.73 19.99 -24.26
N GLU A 286 -0.52 19.82 -24.71
CA GLU A 286 -1.72 20.16 -23.95
C GLU A 286 -2.22 18.99 -23.07
N ALA A 287 -1.50 17.89 -23.00
CA ALA A 287 -1.91 16.73 -22.18
C ALA A 287 -1.98 17.12 -20.69
N PRO A 288 -3.10 16.85 -19.98
CA PRO A 288 -3.27 17.23 -18.57
C PRO A 288 -2.20 16.68 -17.61
N ILE A 289 -1.44 15.67 -18.01
CA ILE A 289 -0.32 15.15 -17.22
C ILE A 289 0.74 16.22 -16.94
N PHE A 290 0.91 17.18 -17.87
CA PHE A 290 1.89 18.25 -17.70
C PHE A 290 1.47 19.28 -16.64
N GLU A 291 0.18 19.38 -16.30
CA GLU A 291 -0.29 20.26 -15.21
C GLU A 291 0.21 19.81 -13.83
N VAL A 292 0.55 18.50 -13.68
CA VAL A 292 1.02 17.92 -12.42
C VAL A 292 2.47 17.47 -12.48
N ALA A 293 3.12 17.53 -13.64
CA ALA A 293 4.51 17.12 -13.81
C ALA A 293 5.47 18.23 -13.33
N ASP A 294 6.49 17.83 -12.57
CA ASP A 294 7.61 18.71 -12.21
C ASP A 294 8.57 18.91 -13.39
N ILE A 295 8.69 17.89 -14.25
CA ILE A 295 9.51 17.91 -15.47
C ILE A 295 8.71 17.34 -16.61
N GLY A 296 8.58 18.11 -17.70
CA GLY A 296 7.88 17.70 -18.92
C GLY A 296 8.81 17.62 -20.11
N LEU A 297 8.72 16.53 -20.88
CA LEU A 297 9.38 16.35 -22.17
C LEU A 297 8.31 16.17 -23.26
N VAL A 298 8.16 17.18 -24.12
CA VAL A 298 7.22 17.12 -25.25
C VAL A 298 7.93 16.48 -26.43
N GLY A 299 7.46 15.31 -26.87
CA GLY A 299 8.05 14.59 -28.01
C GLY A 299 7.59 13.14 -28.14
N ASP A 300 8.19 12.45 -29.11
CA ASP A 300 7.88 11.05 -29.39
C ASP A 300 8.55 10.14 -28.36
N LEU A 301 7.73 9.40 -27.60
CA LEU A 301 8.19 8.44 -26.59
C LEU A 301 9.11 7.36 -27.18
N PHE A 302 8.89 6.96 -28.45
CA PHE A 302 9.70 5.94 -29.12
C PHE A 302 11.13 6.42 -29.46
N SER A 303 11.36 7.74 -29.41
CA SER A 303 12.70 8.33 -29.56
C SER A 303 13.30 8.67 -28.18
N ILE A 304 12.52 9.32 -27.31
CA ILE A 304 13.00 9.86 -26.04
C ILE A 304 13.33 8.74 -25.04
N VAL A 305 12.49 7.69 -24.93
CA VAL A 305 12.67 6.64 -23.92
C VAL A 305 13.92 5.80 -24.17
N PRO A 306 14.23 5.36 -25.41
CA PRO A 306 15.50 4.69 -25.70
C PRO A 306 16.72 5.57 -25.41
N GLU A 307 16.69 6.85 -25.82
CA GLU A 307 17.81 7.78 -25.57
C GLU A 307 18.02 7.97 -24.05
N LEU A 308 16.93 8.14 -23.28
CA LEU A 308 17.00 8.25 -21.82
C LEU A 308 17.58 6.97 -21.19
N THR A 309 17.18 5.82 -21.69
CA THR A 309 17.66 4.52 -21.19
C THR A 309 19.15 4.35 -21.47
N ASP A 310 19.63 4.79 -22.63
CA ASP A 310 21.06 4.73 -23.02
C ASP A 310 21.92 5.69 -22.18
N VAL A 311 21.41 6.89 -21.86
CA VAL A 311 22.13 7.89 -21.05
C VAL A 311 22.27 7.44 -19.60
N LEU A 312 21.33 6.64 -19.09
CA LEU A 312 21.37 6.11 -17.73
C LEU A 312 22.33 4.92 -17.57
N GLY A 313 22.95 4.45 -18.62
CA GLY A 313 24.02 3.45 -18.62
C GLY A 313 23.52 2.04 -18.69
#